data_941fd676ad9c187f6a645890d416ec04
#
_entry.id   941fd676ad9c187f6a645890d416ec04
#
_cell.length_a   1.000
_cell.length_b   1.000
_cell.length_c   1.000
_cell.angle_alpha   90.00
_cell.angle_beta   90.00
_cell.angle_gamma   90.00
#
_symmetry.space_group_name_H-M   'P 1'
#
loop_
_entity.id
_entity.type
_entity.pdbx_description
1 polymer ?
#
loop_
_entity_poly.entity_id
_entity_poly.type
_entity_poly.pdbx_seq_one_letter_code
_entity_poly.pdbx_strand_id
1 'polypeptide(L)'
;MLNKSIISFFLLLFATCSFAGNRGKEQPKYLWFDAEANFERFASKDSISYYLEKAKSVGFNQVVVDVKPIYGEVLYKSKILPPLTTVNGKVIHRDWDYLQYFINEARRLGLKVTVSTAMFPSGHPATREGLVYDESRWNGKHAWNTHLTERCLTSERIRKK
;
A
#
# COMPACT_ATOMS: atom_id res chain seq x y z
N MET A 1 -51.84 43.56 0.49
CA MET A 1 -51.02 43.67 -0.72
C MET A 1 -49.55 43.49 -0.30
N LEU A 2 -48.94 42.38 -0.60
CA LEU A 2 -47.54 42.13 -0.23
C LEU A 2 -46.65 42.98 -1.16
N ASN A 3 -45.71 43.71 -0.54
CA ASN A 3 -44.93 44.72 -1.27
C ASN A 3 -43.97 43.99 -2.22
N LYS A 4 -44.00 44.33 -3.53
CA LYS A 4 -43.21 43.69 -4.59
C LYS A 4 -41.71 43.60 -4.25
N SER A 5 -41.21 44.60 -3.51
CA SER A 5 -39.81 44.61 -3.03
C SER A 5 -39.48 43.50 -2.03
N ILE A 6 -40.44 43.10 -1.19
CA ILE A 6 -40.25 42.01 -0.20
C ILE A 6 -40.21 40.67 -0.91
N ILE A 7 -41.05 40.47 -1.93
CA ILE A 7 -41.07 39.25 -2.73
C ILE A 7 -39.74 39.08 -3.50
N SER A 8 -39.20 40.17 -4.06
CA SER A 8 -37.92 40.17 -4.77
C SER A 8 -36.75 39.84 -3.86
N PHE A 9 -36.76 40.33 -2.61
CA PHE A 9 -35.72 40.04 -1.62
C PHE A 9 -35.74 38.58 -1.17
N PHE A 10 -36.94 38.02 -0.97
CA PHE A 10 -37.08 36.58 -0.65
C PHE A 10 -36.65 35.66 -1.80
N LEU A 11 -36.95 36.03 -3.04
CA LEU A 11 -36.49 35.27 -4.23
C LEU A 11 -34.94 35.29 -4.38
N LEU A 12 -34.30 36.43 -4.08
CA LEU A 12 -32.83 36.50 -4.07
C LEU A 12 -32.19 35.63 -2.96
N LEU A 13 -32.83 35.62 -1.75
CA LEU A 13 -32.34 34.78 -0.64
C LEU A 13 -32.43 33.26 -0.96
N PHE A 14 -33.51 32.84 -1.64
CA PHE A 14 -33.67 31.45 -2.06
C PHE A 14 -32.66 31.04 -3.15
N ALA A 15 -32.30 31.94 -4.05
CA ALA A 15 -31.32 31.68 -5.09
C ALA A 15 -29.89 31.45 -4.55
N THR A 16 -29.55 32.14 -3.44
CA THR A 16 -28.24 31.97 -2.81
C THR A 16 -28.11 30.66 -2.01
N CYS A 17 -29.20 30.12 -1.46
CA CYS A 17 -29.17 28.82 -0.76
C CYS A 17 -29.00 27.63 -1.70
N SER A 18 -29.34 27.74 -2.97
CA SER A 18 -29.20 26.65 -3.96
C SER A 18 -27.77 26.43 -4.42
N PHE A 19 -26.84 27.35 -4.12
CA PHE A 19 -25.40 27.21 -4.41
C PHE A 19 -24.58 26.69 -3.24
N ALA A 20 -25.18 26.27 -2.13
CA ALA A 20 -24.55 25.45 -1.14
C ALA A 20 -24.33 24.05 -1.77
N GLY A 21 -23.52 24.01 -2.82
CA GLY A 21 -23.24 22.86 -3.63
C GLY A 21 -22.80 21.73 -2.73
N ASN A 22 -23.46 20.62 -2.87
CA ASN A 22 -23.00 19.31 -2.49
C ASN A 22 -21.52 19.23 -2.89
N ARG A 23 -20.60 19.50 -1.95
CA ARG A 23 -19.19 19.16 -2.11
C ARG A 23 -19.18 17.66 -2.16
N GLY A 24 -19.42 17.11 -3.35
CA GLY A 24 -19.38 15.69 -3.60
C GLY A 24 -18.11 15.16 -2.98
N LYS A 25 -18.23 14.15 -2.13
CA LYS A 25 -17.04 13.48 -1.58
C LYS A 25 -16.16 13.15 -2.75
N GLU A 26 -14.94 13.68 -2.73
CA GLU A 26 -13.95 13.39 -3.78
C GLU A 26 -13.87 11.89 -3.98
N GLN A 27 -14.13 11.43 -5.20
CA GLN A 27 -14.11 9.99 -5.51
C GLN A 27 -12.70 9.45 -5.29
N PRO A 28 -12.56 8.33 -4.58
CA PRO A 28 -11.26 7.75 -4.34
C PRO A 28 -10.66 7.21 -5.65
N LYS A 29 -9.46 7.68 -5.97
CA LYS A 29 -8.65 7.23 -7.10
C LYS A 29 -7.38 6.62 -6.55
N TYR A 30 -7.29 5.29 -6.59
CA TYR A 30 -6.18 4.54 -6.01
C TYR A 30 -5.09 4.25 -7.04
N LEU A 31 -3.84 4.36 -6.62
CA LEU A 31 -2.70 3.78 -7.31
C LEU A 31 -2.04 2.75 -6.39
N TRP A 32 -1.87 1.53 -6.89
CA TRP A 32 -1.21 0.46 -6.15
C TRP A 32 0.27 0.39 -6.50
N PHE A 33 1.10 0.42 -5.47
CA PHE A 33 2.54 0.22 -5.57
C PHE A 33 2.87 -1.19 -5.06
N ASP A 34 2.92 -2.12 -6.01
CA ASP A 34 3.35 -3.50 -5.77
C ASP A 34 4.82 -3.56 -5.37
N ALA A 35 5.15 -4.32 -4.32
CA ALA A 35 6.49 -4.38 -3.77
C ALA A 35 7.49 -5.05 -4.69
N GLU A 36 7.07 -6.11 -5.40
CA GLU A 36 7.94 -6.88 -6.28
C GLU A 36 8.20 -6.14 -7.59
N ALA A 37 7.13 -5.68 -8.25
CA ALA A 37 7.22 -4.96 -9.53
C ALA A 37 7.97 -3.62 -9.41
N ASN A 38 7.97 -3.01 -8.23
CA ASN A 38 8.63 -1.73 -7.99
C ASN A 38 9.89 -1.83 -7.11
N PHE A 39 10.40 -3.03 -6.85
CA PHE A 39 11.50 -3.24 -5.92
C PHE A 39 12.74 -2.41 -6.28
N GLU A 40 13.18 -2.47 -7.54
CA GLU A 40 14.30 -1.67 -8.05
C GLU A 40 13.91 -0.19 -8.21
N ARG A 41 12.70 0.08 -8.68
CA ARG A 41 12.21 1.45 -8.90
C ARG A 41 12.18 2.26 -7.61
N PHE A 42 11.86 1.62 -6.49
CA PHE A 42 11.81 2.27 -5.17
C PHE A 42 13.05 1.96 -4.32
N ALA A 43 14.20 1.81 -4.95
CA ALA A 43 15.46 1.62 -4.26
C ALA A 43 15.91 2.86 -3.48
N SER A 44 15.53 4.06 -3.92
CA SER A 44 15.91 5.34 -3.32
C SER A 44 14.72 6.17 -2.87
N LYS A 45 14.97 7.09 -1.95
CA LYS A 45 14.01 8.09 -1.47
C LYS A 45 13.53 9.00 -2.59
N ASP A 46 14.44 9.46 -3.44
CA ASP A 46 14.15 10.37 -4.55
C ASP A 46 13.21 9.74 -5.56
N SER A 47 13.41 8.45 -5.85
CA SER A 47 12.48 7.71 -6.71
C SER A 47 11.08 7.63 -6.13
N ILE A 48 10.93 7.36 -4.84
CA ILE A 48 9.63 7.34 -4.18
C ILE A 48 8.96 8.70 -4.29
N SER A 49 9.66 9.78 -3.95
CA SER A 49 9.14 11.14 -4.08
C SER A 49 8.68 11.46 -5.50
N TYR A 50 9.50 11.15 -6.48
CA TYR A 50 9.19 11.37 -7.90
C TYR A 50 7.89 10.65 -8.32
N TYR A 51 7.74 9.37 -7.98
CA TYR A 51 6.55 8.63 -8.39
C TYR A 51 5.29 9.03 -7.63
N LEU A 52 5.40 9.42 -6.36
CA LEU A 52 4.28 9.97 -5.60
C LEU A 52 3.84 11.33 -6.13
N GLU A 53 4.76 12.22 -6.47
CA GLU A 53 4.47 13.50 -7.12
C GLU A 53 3.79 13.30 -8.47
N LYS A 54 4.29 12.37 -9.28
CA LYS A 54 3.68 12.01 -10.55
C LYS A 54 2.27 11.44 -10.37
N ALA A 55 2.05 10.56 -9.40
CA ALA A 55 0.71 10.04 -9.06
C ALA A 55 -0.24 11.18 -8.68
N LYS A 56 0.21 12.12 -7.86
CA LYS A 56 -0.58 13.29 -7.47
C LYS A 56 -0.91 14.18 -8.67
N SER A 57 0.06 14.45 -9.53
CA SER A 57 -0.11 15.34 -10.69
C SER A 57 -1.13 14.81 -11.71
N VAL A 58 -1.29 13.50 -11.83
CA VAL A 58 -2.29 12.87 -12.72
C VAL A 58 -3.63 12.60 -12.03
N GLY A 59 -3.80 13.10 -10.79
CA GLY A 59 -5.09 13.16 -10.10
C GLY A 59 -5.41 11.97 -9.20
N PHE A 60 -4.45 11.10 -8.86
CA PHE A 60 -4.64 10.14 -7.77
C PHE A 60 -4.69 10.87 -6.42
N ASN A 61 -5.55 10.41 -5.52
CA ASN A 61 -5.71 10.96 -4.18
C ASN A 61 -5.46 9.93 -3.07
N GLN A 62 -5.28 8.67 -3.46
CA GLN A 62 -4.98 7.58 -2.55
C GLN A 62 -3.93 6.67 -3.16
N VAL A 63 -3.05 6.13 -2.33
CA VAL A 63 -2.04 5.14 -2.72
C VAL A 63 -2.12 3.93 -1.82
N VAL A 64 -1.95 2.75 -2.41
CA VAL A 64 -1.79 1.50 -1.69
C VAL A 64 -0.33 1.10 -1.81
N VAL A 65 0.37 0.95 -0.72
CA VAL A 65 1.77 0.49 -0.69
C VAL A 65 1.83 -0.92 -0.14
N ASP A 66 2.37 -1.83 -0.93
CA ASP A 66 2.66 -3.18 -0.49
C ASP A 66 4.01 -3.21 0.23
N VAL A 67 4.02 -3.73 1.45
CA VAL A 67 5.21 -3.74 2.32
C VAL A 67 5.58 -5.13 2.83
N LYS A 68 4.77 -6.12 2.57
CA LYS A 68 5.07 -7.53 2.84
C LYS A 68 4.55 -8.37 1.68
N PRO A 69 5.36 -8.51 0.63
CA PRO A 69 5.02 -9.37 -0.50
C PRO A 69 5.11 -10.86 -0.12
N ILE A 70 5.06 -11.71 -1.10
CA ILE A 70 4.99 -13.16 -0.93
C ILE A 70 6.20 -13.78 -0.25
N TYR A 71 7.34 -13.11 -0.20
CA TYR A 71 8.61 -13.64 0.37
C TYR A 71 8.59 -13.80 1.90
N GLY A 72 7.62 -13.19 2.59
CA GLY A 72 7.56 -13.22 4.05
C GLY A 72 8.42 -12.16 4.75
N GLU A 73 9.32 -11.55 4.04
CA GLU A 73 10.16 -10.42 4.44
C GLU A 73 9.42 -9.10 4.26
N VAL A 74 9.90 -8.02 4.90
CA VAL A 74 9.16 -6.76 4.98
C VAL A 74 9.97 -5.54 4.55
N LEU A 75 9.29 -4.51 4.03
CA LEU A 75 9.86 -3.23 3.63
C LEU A 75 9.71 -2.14 4.72
N TYR A 76 9.59 -2.54 5.98
CA TYR A 76 9.55 -1.63 7.12
C TYR A 76 10.41 -2.16 8.27
N LYS A 77 10.77 -1.30 9.22
CA LYS A 77 11.52 -1.73 10.40
C LYS A 77 10.65 -2.61 11.29
N SER A 78 10.94 -3.91 11.29
CA SER A 78 10.24 -4.91 12.10
C SER A 78 11.17 -5.52 13.14
N LYS A 79 10.61 -5.85 14.31
CA LYS A 79 11.31 -6.60 15.38
C LYS A 79 11.18 -8.12 15.20
N ILE A 80 10.29 -8.56 14.32
CA ILE A 80 9.90 -9.97 14.16
C ILE A 80 10.35 -10.51 12.82
N LEU A 81 10.03 -9.80 11.73
CA LEU A 81 10.32 -10.23 10.36
C LEU A 81 11.58 -9.54 9.83
N PRO A 82 12.40 -10.23 9.05
CA PRO A 82 13.59 -9.65 8.45
C PRO A 82 13.23 -8.66 7.35
N PRO A 83 14.15 -7.74 7.01
CA PRO A 83 13.97 -6.82 5.90
C PRO A 83 14.01 -7.54 4.56
N LEU A 84 13.15 -7.13 3.65
CA LEU A 84 13.19 -7.58 2.25
C LEU A 84 14.37 -6.90 1.54
N THR A 85 15.37 -7.69 1.23
CA THR A 85 16.59 -7.22 0.57
C THR A 85 16.79 -7.81 -0.82
N THR A 86 16.10 -8.88 -1.16
CA THR A 86 16.28 -9.57 -2.44
C THR A 86 14.94 -9.89 -3.08
N VAL A 87 14.79 -9.56 -4.35
CA VAL A 87 13.64 -9.89 -5.19
C VAL A 87 14.14 -10.25 -6.58
N ASN A 88 13.81 -11.43 -7.09
CA ASN A 88 14.22 -11.93 -8.41
C ASN A 88 15.73 -11.79 -8.65
N GLY A 89 16.55 -12.11 -7.65
CA GLY A 89 18.01 -12.00 -7.71
C GLY A 89 18.58 -10.58 -7.64
N LYS A 90 17.73 -9.56 -7.55
CA LYS A 90 18.16 -8.17 -7.34
C LYS A 90 18.28 -7.87 -5.86
N VAL A 91 19.43 -7.33 -5.45
CA VAL A 91 19.73 -7.04 -4.04
C VAL A 91 19.73 -5.54 -3.79
N ILE A 92 18.92 -5.09 -2.83
CA ILE A 92 18.84 -3.69 -2.41
C ILE A 92 18.83 -3.62 -0.88
N HIS A 93 19.86 -2.99 -0.33
CA HIS A 93 19.95 -2.69 1.09
C HIS A 93 19.47 -1.27 1.36
N ARG A 94 18.58 -1.12 2.36
CA ARG A 94 18.08 0.17 2.80
C ARG A 94 18.45 0.37 4.26
N ASP A 95 19.16 1.44 4.59
CA ASP A 95 19.50 1.87 5.96
C ASP A 95 18.38 2.68 6.62
N TRP A 96 17.34 2.99 5.85
CA TRP A 96 16.17 3.78 6.24
C TRP A 96 14.89 2.95 6.24
N ASP A 97 13.85 3.43 6.92
CA ASP A 97 12.53 2.80 6.95
C ASP A 97 11.74 3.20 5.71
N TYR A 98 11.54 2.24 4.81
CA TYR A 98 10.82 2.43 3.55
C TYR A 98 9.38 2.89 3.77
N LEU A 99 8.62 2.20 4.64
CA LEU A 99 7.22 2.52 4.89
C LEU A 99 7.07 3.89 5.55
N GLN A 100 7.91 4.19 6.54
CA GLN A 100 7.86 5.48 7.22
C GLN A 100 8.15 6.63 6.25
N TYR A 101 9.16 6.47 5.38
CA TYR A 101 9.46 7.46 4.36
C TYR A 101 8.29 7.64 3.39
N PHE A 102 7.73 6.53 2.89
CA PHE A 102 6.61 6.53 1.96
C PHE A 102 5.39 7.27 2.54
N ILE A 103 5.05 6.98 3.81
CA ILE A 103 3.94 7.64 4.50
C ILE A 103 4.18 9.15 4.64
N ASN A 104 5.37 9.55 5.06
CA ASN A 104 5.70 10.96 5.25
C ASN A 104 5.60 11.74 3.95
N GLU A 105 6.14 11.17 2.88
CA GLU A 105 6.12 11.79 1.56
C GLU A 105 4.72 11.87 0.95
N ALA A 106 3.95 10.80 1.05
CA ALA A 106 2.56 10.79 0.63
C ALA A 106 1.71 11.82 1.38
N ARG A 107 1.93 11.98 2.70
CA ARG A 107 1.27 13.02 3.50
C ARG A 107 1.64 14.43 3.05
N ARG A 108 2.92 14.68 2.76
CA ARG A 108 3.40 15.96 2.22
C ARG A 108 2.63 16.36 0.96
N LEU A 109 2.29 15.38 0.13
CA LEU A 109 1.56 15.56 -1.12
C LEU A 109 0.02 15.53 -0.94
N GLY A 110 -0.49 15.34 0.27
CA GLY A 110 -1.93 15.22 0.53
C GLY A 110 -2.54 13.95 -0.07
N LEU A 111 -1.76 12.87 -0.20
CA LEU A 111 -2.22 11.55 -0.59
C LEU A 111 -2.60 10.73 0.64
N LYS A 112 -3.71 10.01 0.59
CA LYS A 112 -4.07 9.01 1.60
C LYS A 112 -3.29 7.73 1.34
N VAL A 113 -2.80 7.08 2.40
CA VAL A 113 -2.02 5.85 2.32
C VAL A 113 -2.80 4.69 2.91
N THR A 114 -2.86 3.59 2.18
CA THR A 114 -3.30 2.28 2.66
C THR A 114 -2.12 1.33 2.54
N VAL A 115 -1.87 0.53 3.57
CA VAL A 115 -0.80 -0.47 3.59
C VAL A 115 -1.36 -1.83 3.22
N SER A 116 -0.70 -2.52 2.31
CA SER A 116 -0.99 -3.89 1.92
C SER A 116 0.04 -4.86 2.48
N THR A 117 -0.41 -6.02 2.90
CA THR A 117 0.45 -7.11 3.38
C THR A 117 -0.10 -8.46 2.93
N ALA A 118 0.73 -9.30 2.34
CA ALA A 118 0.40 -10.70 2.11
C ALA A 118 0.59 -11.47 3.42
N MET A 119 -0.50 -11.83 4.10
CA MET A 119 -0.45 -12.38 5.46
C MET A 119 0.26 -13.74 5.55
N PHE A 120 -0.08 -14.67 4.70
CA PHE A 120 0.35 -16.07 4.82
C PHE A 120 1.57 -16.46 3.97
N PRO A 121 1.78 -15.93 2.76
CA PRO A 121 2.92 -16.30 1.94
C PRO A 121 4.25 -15.95 2.59
N SER A 122 5.22 -16.85 2.44
CA SER A 122 6.58 -16.68 2.98
C SER A 122 7.66 -17.19 2.02
N GLY A 123 7.34 -17.31 0.73
CA GLY A 123 8.31 -17.72 -0.28
C GLY A 123 7.73 -17.74 -1.68
N HIS A 124 8.61 -17.54 -2.66
CA HIS A 124 8.32 -17.63 -4.08
C HIS A 124 8.88 -18.93 -4.65
N PRO A 125 8.05 -19.92 -5.01
CA PRO A 125 8.54 -21.26 -5.34
C PRO A 125 9.30 -21.36 -6.65
N ALA A 126 9.04 -20.50 -7.61
CA ALA A 126 9.77 -20.53 -8.89
C ALA A 126 11.21 -20.01 -8.75
N THR A 127 11.43 -18.97 -7.94
CA THR A 127 12.76 -18.40 -7.68
C THR A 127 13.43 -19.02 -6.46
N ARG A 128 12.67 -19.74 -5.61
CA ARG A 128 13.11 -20.28 -4.32
C ARG A 128 13.67 -19.22 -3.37
N GLU A 129 13.11 -18.02 -3.44
CA GLU A 129 13.41 -16.90 -2.56
C GLU A 129 12.37 -16.78 -1.44
N GLY A 130 12.77 -16.16 -0.32
CA GLY A 130 11.91 -15.89 0.83
C GLY A 130 12.15 -16.82 2.01
N LEU A 131 11.51 -16.48 3.13
CA LEU A 131 11.77 -17.08 4.45
C LEU A 131 11.59 -18.61 4.50
N VAL A 132 10.68 -19.15 3.70
CA VAL A 132 10.40 -20.59 3.66
C VAL A 132 11.59 -21.40 3.14
N TYR A 133 12.46 -20.77 2.36
CA TYR A 133 13.66 -21.37 1.77
C TYR A 133 14.93 -21.09 2.57
N ASP A 134 14.86 -20.24 3.60
CA ASP A 134 15.97 -19.98 4.52
C ASP A 134 16.02 -21.07 5.60
N GLU A 135 16.76 -22.15 5.34
CA GLU A 135 16.88 -23.27 6.24
C GLU A 135 17.47 -22.89 7.60
N SER A 136 18.34 -21.90 7.66
CA SER A 136 19.00 -21.46 8.89
C SER A 136 17.99 -20.86 9.87
N ARG A 137 16.95 -20.20 9.38
CA ARG A 137 15.96 -19.49 10.20
C ARG A 137 14.68 -20.29 10.43
N TRP A 138 14.25 -21.08 9.45
CA TRP A 138 12.92 -21.70 9.42
C TRP A 138 12.94 -23.21 9.28
N ASN A 139 14.13 -23.83 9.29
CA ASN A 139 14.28 -25.27 9.13
C ASN A 139 13.36 -26.05 10.08
N GLY A 140 12.45 -26.82 9.51
CA GLY A 140 11.49 -27.62 10.25
C GLY A 140 10.33 -26.86 10.90
N LYS A 141 10.29 -25.51 10.82
CA LYS A 141 9.21 -24.69 11.35
C LYS A 141 8.24 -24.28 10.25
N HIS A 142 7.04 -23.88 10.63
CA HIS A 142 5.90 -23.62 9.76
C HIS A 142 6.25 -22.71 8.58
N ALA A 143 6.27 -23.27 7.39
CA ALA A 143 6.55 -22.57 6.16
C ALA A 143 5.28 -22.50 5.31
N TRP A 144 4.91 -21.32 4.86
CA TRP A 144 3.80 -21.07 3.98
C TRP A 144 4.33 -20.72 2.59
N ASN A 145 3.87 -21.43 1.58
CA ASN A 145 4.33 -21.26 0.21
C ASN A 145 3.17 -20.85 -0.69
N THR A 146 3.36 -19.84 -1.51
CA THR A 146 2.30 -19.22 -2.33
C THR A 146 1.69 -20.12 -3.38
N HIS A 147 2.45 -21.04 -3.95
CA HIS A 147 1.92 -21.93 -4.98
C HIS A 147 1.19 -23.15 -4.46
N LEU A 148 1.13 -23.28 -3.17
CA LEU A 148 0.53 -24.43 -2.54
C LEU A 148 -0.61 -24.02 -1.63
N THR A 149 -1.50 -23.17 -2.14
CA THR A 149 -2.73 -22.81 -1.41
C THR A 149 -3.45 -24.04 -0.90
N GLU A 150 -3.47 -25.11 -1.68
CA GLU A 150 -4.02 -26.38 -1.24
C GLU A 150 -3.14 -27.07 -0.20
N ARG A 151 -1.81 -26.95 -0.26
CA ARG A 151 -0.90 -27.54 0.72
C ARG A 151 -0.66 -26.66 1.93
N CYS A 152 -0.80 -25.35 1.83
CA CYS A 152 -0.66 -24.44 2.97
C CYS A 152 -1.64 -24.76 4.10
N LEU A 153 -2.89 -25.02 3.75
CA LEU A 153 -3.93 -25.33 4.72
C LEU A 153 -4.03 -26.83 5.06
N THR A 154 -3.42 -27.69 4.26
CA THR A 154 -3.55 -29.15 4.38
C THR A 154 -2.26 -29.88 4.70
N SER A 155 -1.14 -29.17 4.88
CA SER A 155 0.11 -29.85 5.22
C SER A 155 -0.03 -30.58 6.57
N GLU A 156 0.45 -31.80 6.64
CA GLU A 156 0.43 -32.59 7.88
C GLU A 156 1.13 -31.91 9.05
N ARG A 157 2.08 -31.00 8.77
CA ARG A 157 2.77 -30.19 9.77
C ARG A 157 1.86 -29.19 10.48
N ILE A 158 0.81 -28.72 9.81
CA ILE A 158 -0.17 -27.79 10.40
C ILE A 158 -1.25 -28.55 11.15
N ARG A 159 -1.57 -29.79 10.73
CA ARG A 159 -2.61 -30.60 11.37
C ARG A 159 -2.17 -31.27 12.67
N LYS A 160 -0.86 -31.39 12.93
CA LYS A 160 -0.30 -32.03 14.14
C LYS A 160 -0.10 -31.09 15.33
N LYS A 161 -0.72 -29.93 15.31
CA LYS A 161 -0.93 -29.04 16.44
C LYS A 161 -2.42 -28.85 16.66
#